data_77c6563db6c49b862af9d81e235a47ef
#
_entry.id   77c6563db6c49b862af9d81e235a47ef
#
_cell.length_a   1.000
_cell.length_b   1.000
_cell.length_c   1.000
_cell.angle_alpha   90.00
_cell.angle_beta   90.00
_cell.angle_gamma   90.00
#
_symmetry.space_group_name_H-M   'P 1'
#
loop_
_entity.id
_entity.type
_entity.pdbx_description
1 polymer ?
#
loop_
_entity_poly.entity_id
_entity_poly.type
_entity_poly.pdbx_seq_one_letter_code
_entity_poly.pdbx_strand_id
1 'polypeptide(L)'
;LYAELENLLNQIYEQPVVISKNATLAHMAAIPVLVEDRDAILLDHQVHWSVQDAAKRLKLRGVKIELVRHNRLDLLEKKIQEISSKVNHIWYMADGVYSMYGDYSPVEQLMELSKKYKQLHLYFDDVHGMSWKGKHGSGYVMSVLKELPQNILLFGTLSKTFGASGAVLVCPDKKLHKKIKNFG
;
A
#
# COMPACT_ATOMS: atom_id res chain seq x y z
N LEU A 1 14.38 19.41 -10.07
CA LEU A 1 13.32 18.58 -10.66
C LEU A 1 12.74 17.59 -9.64
N TYR A 2 13.51 16.60 -9.11
CA TYR A 2 12.95 15.63 -8.14
C TYR A 2 12.46 16.29 -6.85
N ALA A 3 13.20 17.23 -6.28
CA ALA A 3 12.78 17.95 -5.08
C ALA A 3 11.51 18.80 -5.31
N GLU A 4 11.36 19.39 -6.47
CA GLU A 4 10.13 20.12 -6.84
C GLU A 4 8.95 19.19 -6.97
N LEU A 5 9.13 18.03 -7.61
CA LEU A 5 8.09 17.01 -7.73
C LEU A 5 7.70 16.46 -6.34
N GLU A 6 8.68 16.16 -5.48
CA GLU A 6 8.44 15.73 -4.11
C GLU A 6 7.61 16.77 -3.34
N ASN A 7 7.95 18.06 -3.48
CA ASN A 7 7.18 19.14 -2.85
C ASN A 7 5.74 19.25 -3.36
N LEU A 8 5.53 19.14 -4.69
CA LEU A 8 4.19 19.14 -5.26
C LEU A 8 3.35 17.97 -4.79
N LEU A 9 3.93 16.77 -4.76
CA LEU A 9 3.24 15.57 -4.28
C LEU A 9 2.97 15.63 -2.77
N ASN A 10 3.89 16.19 -1.98
CA ASN A 10 3.63 16.47 -0.57
C ASN A 10 2.42 17.42 -0.37
N GLN A 11 2.24 18.41 -1.26
CA GLN A 11 1.06 19.29 -1.22
C GLN A 11 -0.23 18.57 -1.58
N ILE A 12 -0.18 17.63 -2.54
CA ILE A 12 -1.34 16.83 -2.95
C ILE A 12 -1.79 15.90 -1.82
N TYR A 13 -0.85 15.21 -1.19
CA TYR A 13 -1.16 14.20 -0.17
C TYR A 13 -1.16 14.75 1.26
N GLU A 14 -0.60 15.93 1.49
CA GLU A 14 -0.39 16.53 2.82
C GLU A 14 0.36 15.59 3.79
N GLN A 15 1.18 14.69 3.23
CA GLN A 15 1.91 13.60 3.91
C GLN A 15 3.29 13.39 3.30
N PRO A 16 4.26 12.83 4.05
CA PRO A 16 5.57 12.51 3.51
C PRO A 16 5.50 11.52 2.35
N VAL A 17 6.19 11.82 1.26
CA VAL A 17 6.22 10.97 0.07
C VAL A 17 7.64 10.53 -0.29
N VAL A 18 7.73 9.40 -0.99
CA VAL A 18 8.94 8.94 -1.68
C VAL A 18 8.62 8.80 -3.16
N ILE A 19 9.46 9.34 -4.02
CA ILE A 19 9.29 9.25 -5.47
C ILE A 19 10.09 8.08 -6.02
N SER A 20 9.51 7.37 -6.98
CA SER A 20 10.16 6.30 -7.74
C SER A 20 9.95 6.49 -9.24
N LYS A 21 10.74 5.79 -10.04
CA LYS A 21 10.68 5.86 -11.50
C LYS A 21 9.37 5.34 -12.08
N ASN A 22 8.80 4.30 -11.48
CA ASN A 22 7.47 3.75 -11.78
C ASN A 22 6.95 2.91 -10.62
N ALA A 23 5.64 2.56 -10.64
CA ALA A 23 5.00 1.82 -9.55
C ALA A 23 5.59 0.41 -9.37
N THR A 24 5.86 -0.33 -10.44
CA THR A 24 6.42 -1.68 -10.36
C THR A 24 7.77 -1.71 -9.62
N LEU A 25 8.70 -0.81 -10.01
CA LEU A 25 9.99 -0.70 -9.33
C LEU A 25 9.82 -0.21 -7.89
N ALA A 26 8.87 0.69 -7.65
CA ALA A 26 8.57 1.18 -6.30
C ALA A 26 8.11 0.05 -5.37
N HIS A 27 7.22 -0.85 -5.83
CA HIS A 27 6.81 -2.03 -5.05
C HIS A 27 7.99 -2.96 -4.78
N MET A 28 8.80 -3.23 -5.81
CA MET A 28 9.99 -4.09 -5.69
C MET A 28 11.06 -3.53 -4.74
N ALA A 29 11.15 -2.22 -4.62
CA ALA A 29 12.05 -1.54 -3.71
C ALA A 29 11.46 -1.45 -2.29
N ALA A 30 10.22 -1.00 -2.15
CA ALA A 30 9.62 -0.70 -0.85
C ALA A 30 9.23 -1.96 -0.06
N ILE A 31 8.57 -2.95 -0.68
CA ILE A 31 8.04 -4.12 0.05
C ILE A 31 9.12 -4.90 0.79
N PRO A 32 10.30 -5.21 0.20
CA PRO A 32 11.37 -5.90 0.93
C PRO A 32 11.97 -5.11 2.10
N VAL A 33 11.87 -3.79 2.06
CA VAL A 33 12.35 -2.89 3.11
C VAL A 33 11.33 -2.75 4.24
N LEU A 34 10.04 -2.75 3.91
CA LEU A 34 8.93 -2.60 4.85
C LEU A 34 8.72 -3.84 5.71
N VAL A 35 8.70 -5.00 5.05
CA VAL A 35 8.32 -6.27 5.66
C VAL A 35 9.54 -6.94 6.29
N GLU A 36 9.44 -7.27 7.56
CA GLU A 36 10.49 -7.96 8.32
C GLU A 36 10.29 -9.49 8.30
N ASP A 37 11.33 -10.25 8.66
CA ASP A 37 11.31 -11.72 8.55
C ASP A 37 10.25 -12.38 9.45
N ARG A 38 9.87 -11.70 10.56
CA ARG A 38 8.82 -12.17 11.47
C ARG A 38 7.44 -11.59 11.18
N ASP A 39 7.27 -10.93 10.06
CA ASP A 39 5.98 -10.43 9.60
C ASP A 39 5.25 -11.48 8.75
N ALA A 40 3.98 -11.20 8.44
CA ALA A 40 3.21 -11.94 7.45
C ALA A 40 2.59 -10.99 6.42
N ILE A 41 2.40 -11.49 5.22
CA ILE A 41 1.70 -10.77 4.15
C ILE A 41 0.41 -11.52 3.82
N LEU A 42 -0.69 -10.80 3.81
CA LEU A 42 -1.98 -11.23 3.28
C LEU A 42 -2.26 -10.40 2.02
N LEU A 43 -2.35 -11.07 0.88
CA LEU A 43 -2.62 -10.41 -0.41
C LEU A 43 -4.08 -10.58 -0.78
N ASP A 44 -4.76 -9.48 -1.13
CA ASP A 44 -6.01 -9.64 -1.87
C ASP A 44 -5.74 -10.43 -3.15
N HIS A 45 -6.63 -11.38 -3.48
CA HIS A 45 -6.43 -12.27 -4.63
C HIS A 45 -6.33 -11.50 -5.96
N GLN A 46 -6.89 -10.29 -6.03
CA GLN A 46 -6.90 -9.46 -7.23
C GLN A 46 -5.93 -8.27 -7.15
N VAL A 47 -5.13 -8.15 -6.08
CA VAL A 47 -4.10 -7.11 -6.01
C VAL A 47 -3.16 -7.22 -7.22
N HIS A 48 -2.72 -6.08 -7.74
CA HIS A 48 -1.91 -6.00 -8.95
C HIS A 48 -0.70 -6.93 -8.90
N TRP A 49 -0.37 -7.58 -10.04
CA TRP A 49 0.69 -8.58 -10.13
C TRP A 49 2.05 -8.08 -9.64
N SER A 50 2.37 -6.79 -9.81
CA SER A 50 3.65 -6.22 -9.37
C SER A 50 3.79 -6.21 -7.84
N VAL A 51 2.69 -6.01 -7.10
CA VAL A 51 2.65 -6.14 -5.64
C VAL A 51 2.82 -7.61 -5.25
N GLN A 52 2.10 -8.51 -5.92
CA GLN A 52 2.22 -9.96 -5.68
C GLN A 52 3.65 -10.47 -5.93
N ASP A 53 4.30 -10.05 -7.02
CA ASP A 53 5.65 -10.48 -7.37
C ASP A 53 6.68 -9.96 -6.36
N ALA A 54 6.60 -8.67 -6.01
CA ALA A 54 7.45 -8.09 -4.98
C ALA A 54 7.30 -8.81 -3.63
N ALA A 55 6.06 -9.11 -3.21
CA ALA A 55 5.79 -9.84 -1.98
C ALA A 55 6.33 -11.28 -2.03
N LYS A 56 6.06 -12.02 -3.13
CA LYS A 56 6.47 -13.44 -3.27
C LYS A 56 7.98 -13.65 -3.12
N ARG A 57 8.81 -12.66 -3.45
CA ARG A 57 10.27 -12.71 -3.25
C ARG A 57 10.67 -12.90 -1.79
N LEU A 58 9.83 -12.41 -0.86
CA LEU A 58 10.09 -12.52 0.57
C LEU A 58 9.89 -13.94 1.13
N LYS A 59 9.33 -14.87 0.36
CA LYS A 59 9.31 -16.30 0.72
C LYS A 59 10.72 -16.85 0.95
N LEU A 60 11.72 -16.33 0.24
CA LEU A 60 13.13 -16.71 0.43
C LEU A 60 13.69 -16.30 1.81
N ARG A 61 13.06 -15.31 2.45
CA ARG A 61 13.37 -14.86 3.81
C ARG A 61 12.51 -15.55 4.88
N GLY A 62 11.68 -16.51 4.49
CA GLY A 62 10.77 -17.22 5.38
C GLY A 62 9.49 -16.45 5.75
N VAL A 63 9.22 -15.30 5.12
CA VAL A 63 8.00 -14.53 5.36
C VAL A 63 6.77 -15.32 4.91
N LYS A 64 5.79 -15.45 5.79
CA LYS A 64 4.52 -16.11 5.50
C LYS A 64 3.68 -15.23 4.56
N ILE A 65 3.29 -15.78 3.41
CA ILE A 65 2.50 -15.07 2.40
C ILE A 65 1.28 -15.90 2.04
N GLU A 66 0.09 -15.34 2.23
CA GLU A 66 -1.17 -16.01 1.92
C GLU A 66 -2.07 -15.11 1.06
N LEU A 67 -2.87 -15.75 0.21
CA LEU A 67 -3.93 -15.09 -0.56
C LEU A 67 -5.22 -15.06 0.25
N VAL A 68 -5.92 -13.94 0.18
CA VAL A 68 -7.27 -13.75 0.70
C VAL A 68 -8.21 -13.56 -0.48
N ARG A 69 -9.35 -14.25 -0.49
CA ARG A 69 -10.35 -14.08 -1.55
C ARG A 69 -10.76 -12.61 -1.61
N HIS A 70 -10.87 -12.11 -2.83
CA HIS A 70 -11.13 -10.71 -3.14
C HIS A 70 -12.27 -10.11 -2.32
N ASN A 71 -12.00 -8.99 -1.67
CA ASN A 71 -12.93 -8.21 -0.84
C ASN A 71 -13.68 -9.02 0.26
N ARG A 72 -13.18 -10.21 0.65
CA ARG A 72 -13.79 -11.03 1.71
C ARG A 72 -13.17 -10.71 3.07
N LEU A 73 -13.71 -9.68 3.72
CA LEU A 73 -13.25 -9.21 5.03
C LEU A 73 -13.42 -10.26 6.14
N ASP A 74 -14.44 -11.09 6.07
CA ASP A 74 -14.66 -12.22 6.97
C ASP A 74 -13.50 -13.23 6.92
N LEU A 75 -13.04 -13.55 5.72
CA LEU A 75 -11.89 -14.44 5.52
C LEU A 75 -10.56 -13.76 5.89
N LEU A 76 -10.44 -12.46 5.63
CA LEU A 76 -9.29 -11.67 6.05
C LEU A 76 -9.18 -11.67 7.58
N GLU A 77 -10.25 -11.35 8.27
CA GLU A 77 -10.26 -11.30 9.73
C GLU A 77 -9.94 -12.65 10.35
N LYS A 78 -10.52 -13.74 9.83
CA LYS A 78 -10.20 -15.11 10.26
C LYS A 78 -8.69 -15.39 10.14
N LYS A 79 -8.07 -15.06 8.99
CA LYS A 79 -6.63 -15.24 8.80
C LYS A 79 -5.80 -14.39 9.77
N ILE A 80 -6.20 -13.14 10.01
CA ILE A 80 -5.54 -12.28 11.00
C ILE A 80 -5.55 -12.96 12.37
N GLN A 81 -6.69 -13.47 12.82
CA GLN A 81 -6.83 -14.17 14.11
C GLN A 81 -5.93 -15.41 14.20
N GLU A 82 -5.84 -16.19 13.12
CA GLU A 82 -5.03 -17.43 13.07
C GLU A 82 -3.52 -17.17 13.20
N ILE A 83 -3.04 -16.01 12.73
CA ILE A 83 -1.60 -15.72 12.66
C ILE A 83 -1.12 -14.66 13.64
N SER A 84 -2.02 -13.85 14.22
CA SER A 84 -1.67 -12.68 15.04
C SER A 84 -0.73 -12.97 16.21
N SER A 85 -0.86 -14.15 16.85
CA SER A 85 0.03 -14.54 17.95
C SER A 85 1.41 -15.04 17.52
N LYS A 86 1.65 -15.19 16.22
CA LYS A 86 2.84 -15.84 15.66
C LYS A 86 3.77 -14.87 14.91
N VAL A 87 3.30 -13.65 14.63
CA VAL A 87 4.01 -12.65 13.82
C VAL A 87 4.02 -11.28 14.48
N ASN A 88 4.99 -10.44 14.11
CA ASN A 88 5.09 -9.09 14.66
C ASN A 88 4.06 -8.16 14.01
N HIS A 89 4.04 -8.11 12.67
CA HIS A 89 3.09 -7.32 11.89
C HIS A 89 2.43 -8.18 10.82
N ILE A 90 1.25 -7.75 10.40
CA ILE A 90 0.49 -8.34 9.30
C ILE A 90 0.31 -7.23 8.27
N TRP A 91 0.80 -7.45 7.05
CA TRP A 91 0.64 -6.54 5.93
C TRP A 91 -0.47 -7.03 5.02
N TYR A 92 -1.63 -6.37 5.04
CA TYR A 92 -2.65 -6.61 4.03
C TYR A 92 -2.43 -5.69 2.83
N MET A 93 -2.30 -6.28 1.65
CA MET A 93 -2.00 -5.55 0.41
C MET A 93 -3.15 -5.70 -0.57
N ALA A 94 -3.66 -4.57 -1.07
CA ALA A 94 -4.82 -4.48 -1.94
C ALA A 94 -4.70 -3.29 -2.89
N ASP A 95 -5.42 -3.31 -4.02
CA ASP A 95 -5.57 -2.12 -4.85
C ASP A 95 -6.65 -1.21 -4.25
N GLY A 96 -6.51 0.10 -4.38
CA GLY A 96 -7.59 1.03 -4.06
C GLY A 96 -8.74 0.89 -5.04
N VAL A 97 -8.41 0.95 -6.34
CA VAL A 97 -9.31 0.69 -7.47
C VAL A 97 -8.73 -0.46 -8.29
N TYR A 98 -9.49 -1.54 -8.45
CA TYR A 98 -9.06 -2.72 -9.20
C TYR A 98 -9.25 -2.53 -10.70
N SER A 99 -8.16 -2.59 -11.46
CA SER A 99 -8.16 -2.26 -12.89
C SER A 99 -9.00 -3.17 -13.77
N MET A 100 -9.09 -4.46 -13.43
CA MET A 100 -9.73 -5.46 -14.28
C MET A 100 -11.26 -5.44 -14.20
N TYR A 101 -11.80 -5.11 -13.02
CA TYR A 101 -13.23 -5.16 -12.75
C TYR A 101 -13.83 -3.78 -12.45
N GLY A 102 -12.99 -2.77 -12.18
CA GLY A 102 -13.43 -1.41 -11.88
C GLY A 102 -14.10 -1.27 -10.52
N ASP A 103 -13.97 -2.26 -9.65
CA ASP A 103 -14.46 -2.23 -8.27
C ASP A 103 -13.41 -1.66 -7.31
N TYR A 104 -13.77 -1.54 -6.05
CA TYR A 104 -13.01 -0.80 -5.04
C TYR A 104 -12.73 -1.67 -3.82
N SER A 105 -11.58 -1.39 -3.17
CA SER A 105 -11.35 -1.90 -1.82
C SER A 105 -12.36 -1.34 -0.83
N PRO A 106 -12.81 -2.14 0.14
CA PRO A 106 -13.67 -1.68 1.24
C PRO A 106 -12.83 -0.94 2.31
N VAL A 107 -12.31 0.25 1.94
CA VAL A 107 -11.29 0.99 2.70
C VAL A 107 -11.75 1.33 4.13
N GLU A 108 -13.02 1.74 4.30
CA GLU A 108 -13.56 2.07 5.63
C GLU A 108 -13.54 0.84 6.56
N GLN A 109 -13.99 -0.29 6.06
CA GLN A 109 -14.03 -1.54 6.84
C GLN A 109 -12.62 -2.08 7.12
N LEU A 110 -11.69 -1.95 6.17
CA LEU A 110 -10.28 -2.28 6.37
C LEU A 110 -9.65 -1.41 7.45
N MET A 111 -10.02 -0.13 7.48
CA MET A 111 -9.60 0.79 8.53
C MET A 111 -10.11 0.36 9.90
N GLU A 112 -11.38 -0.06 10.00
CA GLU A 112 -11.93 -0.57 11.26
C GLU A 112 -11.18 -1.85 11.73
N LEU A 113 -10.85 -2.76 10.80
CA LEU A 113 -10.01 -3.91 11.13
C LEU A 113 -8.63 -3.49 11.63
N SER A 114 -8.00 -2.49 11.02
CA SER A 114 -6.68 -2.01 11.47
C SER A 114 -6.72 -1.31 12.84
N LYS A 115 -7.83 -0.71 13.20
CA LYS A 115 -8.06 -0.20 14.56
C LYS A 115 -8.23 -1.32 15.59
N LYS A 116 -8.92 -2.41 15.19
CA LYS A 116 -9.14 -3.59 16.03
C LYS A 116 -7.86 -4.41 16.24
N TYR A 117 -7.07 -4.59 15.18
CA TYR A 117 -5.83 -5.38 15.19
C TYR A 117 -4.62 -4.45 15.02
N LYS A 118 -4.00 -4.01 16.11
CA LYS A 118 -2.93 -2.99 16.11
C LYS A 118 -1.68 -3.36 15.30
N GLN A 119 -1.45 -4.64 15.06
CA GLN A 119 -0.36 -5.15 14.23
C GLN A 119 -0.71 -5.21 12.73
N LEU A 120 -1.97 -4.89 12.35
CA LEU A 120 -2.39 -4.84 10.96
C LEU A 120 -1.95 -3.53 10.32
N HIS A 121 -1.13 -3.64 9.29
CA HIS A 121 -0.75 -2.58 8.38
C HIS A 121 -1.47 -2.75 7.05
N LEU A 122 -1.90 -1.65 6.44
CA LEU A 122 -2.56 -1.65 5.14
C LEU A 122 -1.62 -1.05 4.09
N TYR A 123 -1.55 -1.70 2.95
CA TYR A 123 -0.76 -1.28 1.81
C TYR A 123 -1.67 -1.21 0.59
N PHE A 124 -1.95 0.01 0.13
CA PHE A 124 -2.84 0.23 -1.00
C PHE A 124 -2.07 0.64 -2.25
N ASP A 125 -2.30 -0.08 -3.35
CA ASP A 125 -1.95 0.35 -4.70
C ASP A 125 -3.15 1.09 -5.30
N ASP A 126 -3.12 2.43 -5.25
CA ASP A 126 -4.21 3.29 -5.71
C ASP A 126 -3.85 4.03 -7.02
N VAL A 127 -3.02 3.39 -7.85
CA VAL A 127 -2.57 3.94 -9.14
C VAL A 127 -3.73 4.22 -10.10
N HIS A 128 -4.85 3.53 -9.97
CA HIS A 128 -6.07 3.73 -10.75
C HIS A 128 -7.04 4.72 -10.11
N GLY A 129 -6.88 5.05 -8.83
CA GLY A 129 -7.67 6.08 -8.14
C GLY A 129 -7.05 7.48 -8.22
N MET A 130 -5.72 7.56 -8.36
CA MET A 130 -5.01 8.83 -8.44
C MET A 130 -5.47 9.68 -9.62
N SER A 131 -5.57 10.98 -9.43
CA SER A 131 -5.93 12.07 -10.33
C SER A 131 -7.42 12.34 -10.52
N TRP A 132 -8.32 11.38 -10.35
CA TRP A 132 -9.75 11.59 -10.61
C TRP A 132 -10.62 11.58 -9.34
N LYS A 133 -10.09 11.12 -8.21
CA LYS A 133 -10.74 11.18 -6.90
C LYS A 133 -9.83 11.80 -5.84
N GLY A 134 -10.44 12.18 -4.72
CA GLY A 134 -9.76 12.79 -3.58
C GLY A 134 -9.44 14.27 -3.78
N LYS A 135 -9.08 14.94 -2.69
CA LYS A 135 -8.64 16.34 -2.70
C LYS A 135 -7.37 16.45 -3.55
N HIS A 136 -7.35 17.38 -4.49
CA HIS A 136 -6.25 17.58 -5.44
C HIS A 136 -5.89 16.33 -6.30
N GLY A 137 -6.84 15.38 -6.47
CA GLY A 137 -6.57 14.16 -7.20
C GLY A 137 -5.73 13.13 -6.45
N SER A 138 -5.76 13.15 -5.11
CA SER A 138 -4.96 12.28 -4.24
C SER A 138 -5.35 10.79 -4.27
N GLY A 139 -6.41 10.44 -4.98
CA GLY A 139 -6.82 9.04 -5.18
C GLY A 139 -8.08 8.64 -4.42
N TYR A 140 -8.54 7.41 -4.71
CA TYR A 140 -9.74 6.85 -4.10
C TYR A 140 -9.56 6.62 -2.60
N VAL A 141 -8.46 6.00 -2.19
CA VAL A 141 -8.20 5.72 -0.78
C VAL A 141 -8.20 7.01 0.06
N MET A 142 -7.53 8.06 -0.42
CA MET A 142 -7.53 9.38 0.22
C MET A 142 -8.91 10.03 0.21
N SER A 143 -9.75 9.80 -0.80
CA SER A 143 -11.12 10.32 -0.83
C SER A 143 -11.98 9.75 0.29
N VAL A 144 -11.69 8.53 0.73
CA VAL A 144 -12.38 7.83 1.83
C VAL A 144 -11.80 8.21 3.19
N LEU A 145 -10.47 8.11 3.35
CA LEU A 145 -9.80 8.29 4.65
C LEU A 145 -9.53 9.75 5.01
N LYS A 146 -9.43 10.64 4.00
CA LYS A 146 -9.04 12.06 4.11
C LYS A 146 -7.62 12.28 4.61
N GLU A 147 -7.16 11.51 5.59
CA GLU A 147 -5.81 11.50 6.14
C GLU A 147 -5.35 10.04 6.32
N LEU A 148 -4.08 9.75 6.03
CA LEU A 148 -3.52 8.41 6.21
C LEU A 148 -2.97 8.24 7.63
N PRO A 149 -3.45 7.25 8.39
CA PRO A 149 -2.81 6.82 9.63
C PRO A 149 -1.41 6.23 9.39
N GLN A 150 -0.59 6.21 10.44
CA GLN A 150 0.81 5.77 10.36
C GLN A 150 1.01 4.32 9.90
N ASN A 151 0.00 3.46 10.09
CA ASN A 151 0.02 2.07 9.69
C ASN A 151 -0.55 1.82 8.29
N ILE A 152 -0.77 2.87 7.50
CA ILE A 152 -1.26 2.78 6.12
C ILE A 152 -0.25 3.39 5.16
N LEU A 153 0.08 2.66 4.10
CA LEU A 153 0.88 3.14 2.98
C LEU A 153 0.03 3.16 1.72
N LEU A 154 0.29 4.14 0.88
CA LEU A 154 -0.48 4.37 -0.34
C LEU A 154 0.46 4.60 -1.53
N PHE A 155 0.20 3.90 -2.62
CA PHE A 155 0.87 4.13 -3.91
C PHE A 155 -0.03 4.85 -4.90
N GLY A 156 0.58 5.80 -5.61
CA GLY A 156 0.02 6.46 -6.78
C GLY A 156 1.00 6.44 -7.94
N THR A 157 0.55 6.81 -9.14
CA THR A 157 1.39 6.87 -10.33
C THR A 157 1.13 8.10 -11.18
N LEU A 158 2.17 8.58 -11.83
CA LEU A 158 2.09 9.65 -12.83
C LEU A 158 1.93 9.07 -14.27
N SER A 159 2.04 7.75 -14.44
CA SER A 159 2.04 7.11 -15.76
C SER A 159 0.66 6.75 -16.30
N LYS A 160 -0.40 7.00 -15.54
CA LYS A 160 -1.79 6.81 -15.99
C LYS A 160 -2.34 8.14 -16.53
N THR A 161 -3.15 8.84 -15.78
CA THR A 161 -3.85 10.05 -16.20
C THR A 161 -2.91 11.21 -16.57
N PHE A 162 -1.79 11.35 -15.85
CA PHE A 162 -0.83 12.43 -16.11
C PHE A 162 0.03 12.18 -17.36
N GLY A 163 0.05 10.96 -17.90
CA GLY A 163 0.85 10.61 -19.09
C GLY A 163 2.35 10.80 -18.93
N ALA A 164 2.86 10.80 -17.69
CA ALA A 164 4.26 11.02 -17.35
C ALA A 164 4.91 9.74 -16.80
N SER A 165 6.21 9.75 -16.59
CA SER A 165 6.91 8.68 -15.87
C SER A 165 7.06 9.06 -14.40
N GLY A 166 6.76 8.11 -13.51
CA GLY A 166 6.91 8.30 -12.08
C GLY A 166 5.87 7.56 -11.26
N ALA A 167 6.22 7.33 -10.01
CA ALA A 167 5.32 6.84 -8.98
C ALA A 167 5.61 7.53 -7.65
N VAL A 168 4.62 7.55 -6.79
CA VAL A 168 4.69 8.12 -5.45
C VAL A 168 4.27 7.07 -4.44
N LEU A 169 5.05 6.95 -3.37
CA LEU A 169 4.67 6.24 -2.15
C LEU A 169 4.42 7.28 -1.07
N VAL A 170 3.22 7.28 -0.53
CA VAL A 170 2.84 8.08 0.64
C VAL A 170 3.07 7.23 1.88
N CYS A 171 3.91 7.72 2.79
CA CYS A 171 4.33 7.00 3.99
C CYS A 171 4.31 7.92 5.21
N PRO A 172 3.21 7.95 5.99
CA PRO A 172 3.08 8.81 7.16
C PRO A 172 4.06 8.48 8.29
N ASP A 173 4.41 7.22 8.45
CA ASP A 173 5.42 6.80 9.45
C ASP A 173 6.81 7.29 9.05
N LYS A 174 7.37 8.22 9.83
CA LYS A 174 8.67 8.84 9.57
C LYS A 174 9.83 7.84 9.57
N LYS A 175 9.76 6.77 10.37
CA LYS A 175 10.82 5.74 10.43
C LYS A 175 10.78 4.88 9.19
N LEU A 176 9.60 4.41 8.79
CA LEU A 176 9.40 3.66 7.54
C LEU A 176 9.76 4.52 6.32
N HIS A 177 9.32 5.77 6.29
CA HIS A 177 9.68 6.73 5.22
C HIS A 177 11.19 6.84 5.04
N LYS A 178 11.94 7.09 6.14
CA LYS A 178 13.40 7.16 6.11
C LYS A 178 14.04 5.84 5.68
N LYS A 179 13.51 4.70 6.16
CA LYS A 179 13.98 3.36 5.80
C LYS A 179 13.84 3.11 4.29
N ILE A 180 12.68 3.42 3.72
CA ILE A 180 12.43 3.27 2.28
C ILE A 180 13.32 4.21 1.47
N LYS A 181 13.43 5.48 1.85
CA LYS A 181 14.23 6.48 1.13
C LYS A 181 15.74 6.14 1.07
N ASN A 182 16.24 5.38 2.07
CA ASN A 182 17.66 5.02 2.16
C ASN A 182 17.98 3.64 1.57
N PHE A 183 17.04 2.70 1.58
CA PHE A 183 17.29 1.29 1.26
C PHE A 183 16.33 0.70 0.21
N GLY A 184 15.31 1.46 -0.21
CA GLY A 184 14.36 1.08 -1.23
C GLY A 184 14.79 1.41 -2.67
#